data_c933108680f6954cb63f4de4ea8aeb4a
#
_entry.id   c933108680f6954cb63f4de4ea8aeb4a
#
_cell.length_a   1.000
_cell.length_b   1.000
_cell.length_c   1.000
_cell.angle_alpha   90.00
_cell.angle_beta   90.00
_cell.angle_gamma   90.00
#
_symmetry.space_group_name_H-M   'P 1'
#
loop_
_entity.id
_entity.type
_entity.pdbx_description
1 polymer ?
#
loop_
_entity_poly.entity_id
_entity_poly.type
_entity_poly.pdbx_seq_one_letter_code
_entity_poly.pdbx_strand_id
1 'polypeptide(L)'
;MKTLVVYAHLLAACVSIGSLLLQDLALWRSRHRVLTQDEISALRNTANIVFMALVVLWVTGITLVTIGYFENPQEYFSNQKIWAKFSVVVILSLNGVLLHFYSFPKVVGNKAILELPSVDQKLIGCSGALSTVSWLFACYLGIARNWNYSLDYASIMLVYAGLVVTGFIVAHEVMRMARLDLPGLRINKGVDRDTV
;
A
#
# COMPACT_ATOMS: atom_id res chain seq x y z
N MET A 1 -10.58 -27.62 9.70
CA MET A 1 -11.03 -26.62 8.69
C MET A 1 -10.55 -25.21 9.00
N LYS A 2 -10.72 -24.69 10.23
CA LYS A 2 -10.27 -23.34 10.64
C LYS A 2 -8.78 -23.08 10.32
N THR A 3 -7.89 -24.02 10.64
CA THR A 3 -6.44 -23.92 10.37
C THR A 3 -6.13 -23.74 8.88
N LEU A 4 -6.85 -24.44 8.00
CA LEU A 4 -6.66 -24.32 6.56
C LEU A 4 -7.07 -22.93 6.03
N VAL A 5 -8.19 -22.39 6.54
CA VAL A 5 -8.64 -21.05 6.18
C VAL A 5 -7.63 -19.99 6.66
N VAL A 6 -7.10 -20.12 7.89
CA VAL A 6 -6.04 -19.25 8.41
C VAL A 6 -4.79 -19.34 7.54
N TYR A 7 -4.39 -20.55 7.15
CA TYR A 7 -3.22 -20.75 6.29
C TYR A 7 -3.39 -20.07 4.93
N ALA A 8 -4.55 -20.27 4.27
CA ALA A 8 -4.86 -19.62 2.99
C ALA A 8 -4.88 -18.08 3.11
N HIS A 9 -5.43 -17.56 4.21
CA HIS A 9 -5.46 -16.12 4.51
C HIS A 9 -4.04 -15.55 4.67
N LEU A 10 -3.17 -16.22 5.43
CA LEU A 10 -1.78 -15.81 5.62
C LEU A 10 -0.99 -15.88 4.32
N LEU A 11 -1.17 -16.95 3.54
CA LEU A 11 -0.48 -17.12 2.25
C LEU A 11 -0.86 -15.99 1.28
N ALA A 12 -2.16 -15.66 1.17
CA ALA A 12 -2.63 -14.55 0.35
C ALA A 12 -2.04 -13.20 0.80
N ALA A 13 -1.95 -12.95 2.12
CA ALA A 13 -1.31 -11.76 2.67
C ALA A 13 0.18 -11.68 2.32
N CYS A 14 0.93 -12.77 2.47
CA CYS A 14 2.35 -12.82 2.13
C CYS A 14 2.59 -12.57 0.63
N VAL A 15 1.80 -13.19 -0.25
CA VAL A 15 1.88 -12.98 -1.70
C VAL A 15 1.61 -11.52 -2.06
N SER A 16 0.57 -10.93 -1.49
CA SER A 16 0.23 -9.52 -1.74
C SER A 16 1.34 -8.57 -1.31
N ILE A 17 1.83 -8.71 -0.08
CA ILE A 17 2.88 -7.83 0.47
C ILE A 17 4.16 -7.97 -0.34
N GLY A 18 4.59 -9.20 -0.63
CA GLY A 18 5.79 -9.46 -1.43
C GLY A 18 5.68 -8.86 -2.84
N SER A 19 4.54 -9.07 -3.51
CA SER A 19 4.29 -8.53 -4.85
C SER A 19 4.27 -6.99 -4.85
N LEU A 20 3.64 -6.37 -3.86
CA LEU A 20 3.56 -4.93 -3.71
C LEU A 20 4.96 -4.31 -3.53
N LEU A 21 5.77 -4.84 -2.62
CA LEU A 21 7.11 -4.32 -2.34
C LEU A 21 8.03 -4.44 -3.58
N LEU A 22 7.94 -5.55 -4.31
CA LEU A 22 8.70 -5.73 -5.56
C LEU A 22 8.25 -4.73 -6.63
N GLN A 23 6.94 -4.48 -6.74
CA GLN A 23 6.39 -3.50 -7.66
C GLN A 23 6.84 -2.07 -7.31
N ASP A 24 6.78 -1.68 -6.05
CA ASP A 24 7.21 -0.35 -5.60
C ASP A 24 8.69 -0.14 -5.88
N LEU A 25 9.53 -1.17 -5.66
CA LEU A 25 10.95 -1.13 -5.98
C LEU A 25 11.20 -1.03 -7.49
N ALA A 26 10.44 -1.75 -8.31
CA ALA A 26 10.55 -1.66 -9.77
C ALA A 26 10.17 -0.26 -10.27
N LEU A 27 9.07 0.30 -9.80
CA LEU A 27 8.63 1.66 -10.14
C LEU A 27 9.66 2.71 -9.68
N TRP A 28 10.25 2.53 -8.50
CA TRP A 28 11.31 3.41 -8.02
C TRP A 28 12.55 3.39 -8.92
N ARG A 29 12.96 2.22 -9.41
CA ARG A 29 14.09 2.08 -10.35
C ARG A 29 13.83 2.76 -11.70
N SER A 30 12.58 2.70 -12.17
CA SER A 30 12.17 3.25 -13.48
C SER A 30 11.66 4.70 -13.42
N ARG A 31 11.75 5.38 -12.27
CA ARG A 31 11.14 6.70 -12.04
C ARG A 31 11.57 7.82 -12.97
N HIS A 32 12.76 7.72 -13.56
CA HIS A 32 13.37 8.73 -14.44
C HIS A 32 13.12 8.49 -15.94
N ARG A 33 12.48 7.39 -16.31
CA ARG A 33 12.24 7.01 -17.70
C ARG A 33 10.84 6.44 -17.90
N VAL A 34 10.40 6.41 -19.13
CA VAL A 34 9.16 5.73 -19.52
C VAL A 34 9.34 4.22 -19.31
N LEU A 35 8.29 3.55 -18.85
CA LEU A 35 8.29 2.09 -18.66
C LEU A 35 8.35 1.38 -20.02
N THR A 36 9.13 0.30 -20.08
CA THR A 36 9.14 -0.61 -21.23
C THR A 36 7.85 -1.44 -21.27
N GLN A 37 7.54 -2.05 -22.43
CA GLN A 37 6.35 -2.90 -22.56
C GLN A 37 6.39 -4.13 -21.62
N ASP A 38 7.59 -4.66 -21.37
CA ASP A 38 7.77 -5.78 -20.42
C ASP A 38 7.50 -5.33 -18.99
N GLU A 39 7.95 -4.15 -18.59
CA GLU A 39 7.68 -3.57 -17.27
C GLU A 39 6.18 -3.27 -17.08
N ILE A 40 5.51 -2.76 -18.11
CA ILE A 40 4.07 -2.53 -18.10
C ILE A 40 3.32 -3.86 -17.93
N SER A 41 3.73 -4.90 -18.64
CA SER A 41 3.14 -6.22 -18.55
C SER A 41 3.36 -6.83 -17.16
N ALA A 42 4.55 -6.71 -16.61
CA ALA A 42 4.88 -7.14 -15.25
C ALA A 42 4.04 -6.39 -14.21
N LEU A 43 3.90 -5.07 -14.34
CA LEU A 43 3.08 -4.22 -13.47
C LEU A 43 1.61 -4.66 -13.49
N ARG A 44 1.06 -4.93 -14.68
CA ARG A 44 -0.31 -5.42 -14.86
C ARG A 44 -0.52 -6.78 -14.20
N ASN A 45 0.42 -7.71 -14.41
CA ASN A 45 0.36 -9.04 -13.80
C ASN A 45 0.41 -8.95 -12.27
N THR A 46 1.30 -8.12 -11.72
CA THR A 46 1.38 -7.88 -10.27
C THR A 46 0.09 -7.29 -9.72
N ALA A 47 -0.51 -6.30 -10.41
CA ALA A 47 -1.79 -5.74 -10.00
C ALA A 47 -2.92 -6.79 -9.97
N ASN A 48 -2.96 -7.69 -10.95
CA ASN A 48 -3.92 -8.81 -10.96
C ASN A 48 -3.68 -9.79 -9.82
N ILE A 49 -2.42 -10.13 -9.52
CA ILE A 49 -2.06 -11.01 -8.39
C ILE A 49 -2.52 -10.39 -7.06
N VAL A 50 -2.22 -9.11 -6.84
CA VAL A 50 -2.63 -8.40 -5.62
C VAL A 50 -4.15 -8.32 -5.51
N PHE A 51 -4.86 -8.06 -6.63
CA PHE A 51 -6.32 -8.05 -6.66
C PHE A 51 -6.91 -9.43 -6.30
N MET A 52 -6.44 -10.49 -6.92
CA MET A 52 -6.91 -11.86 -6.63
C MET A 52 -6.62 -12.26 -5.18
N ALA A 53 -5.44 -11.91 -4.66
CA ALA A 53 -5.10 -12.16 -3.28
C ALA A 53 -6.00 -11.35 -2.31
N LEU A 54 -6.38 -10.12 -2.65
CA LEU A 54 -7.34 -9.33 -1.88
C LEU A 54 -8.72 -9.98 -1.85
N VAL A 55 -9.19 -10.56 -2.97
CA VAL A 55 -10.44 -11.33 -3.02
C VAL A 55 -10.36 -12.54 -2.09
N VAL A 56 -9.26 -13.30 -2.15
CA VAL A 56 -9.04 -14.44 -1.24
C VAL A 56 -9.03 -13.99 0.22
N LEU A 57 -8.41 -12.84 0.53
CA LEU A 57 -8.40 -12.27 1.88
C LEU A 57 -9.80 -11.88 2.36
N TRP A 58 -10.63 -11.31 1.51
CA TRP A 58 -12.02 -11.02 1.83
C TRP A 58 -12.82 -12.30 2.14
N VAL A 59 -12.75 -13.29 1.24
CA VAL A 59 -13.47 -14.57 1.41
C VAL A 59 -13.02 -15.27 2.70
N THR A 60 -11.72 -15.44 2.88
CA THR A 60 -11.17 -16.12 4.06
C THR A 60 -11.37 -15.31 5.33
N GLY A 61 -11.28 -13.99 5.27
CA GLY A 61 -11.53 -13.09 6.39
C GLY A 61 -12.98 -13.18 6.88
N ILE A 62 -13.96 -13.09 5.98
CA ILE A 62 -15.38 -13.27 6.30
C ILE A 62 -15.65 -14.67 6.88
N THR A 63 -15.05 -15.70 6.29
CA THR A 63 -15.15 -17.08 6.80
C THR A 63 -14.64 -17.18 8.24
N LEU A 64 -13.48 -16.57 8.53
CA LEU A 64 -12.92 -16.59 9.90
C LEU A 64 -13.78 -15.82 10.90
N VAL A 65 -14.36 -14.69 10.48
CA VAL A 65 -15.32 -13.93 11.29
C VAL A 65 -16.57 -14.76 11.59
N THR A 66 -17.11 -15.43 10.57
CA THR A 66 -18.28 -16.30 10.71
C THR A 66 -18.01 -17.47 11.66
N ILE A 67 -16.88 -18.17 11.51
CA ILE A 67 -16.49 -19.26 12.40
C ILE A 67 -16.33 -18.74 13.84
N GLY A 68 -15.65 -17.61 14.04
CA GLY A 68 -15.47 -17.01 15.36
C GLY A 68 -16.80 -16.59 16.01
N TYR A 69 -17.72 -16.05 15.22
CA TYR A 69 -19.05 -15.70 15.70
C TYR A 69 -19.84 -16.93 16.20
N PHE A 70 -19.82 -18.04 15.48
CA PHE A 70 -20.49 -19.28 15.93
C PHE A 70 -19.83 -19.92 17.15
N GLU A 71 -18.52 -19.72 17.34
CA GLU A 71 -17.81 -20.21 18.54
C GLU A 71 -18.19 -19.41 19.80
N ASN A 72 -18.26 -18.05 19.73
CA ASN A 72 -18.52 -17.16 20.86
C ASN A 72 -19.18 -15.84 20.41
N PRO A 73 -20.50 -15.79 20.21
CA PRO A 73 -21.17 -14.63 19.59
C PRO A 73 -21.00 -13.32 20.36
N GLN A 74 -21.08 -13.36 21.70
CA GLN A 74 -21.04 -12.16 22.55
C GLN A 74 -19.62 -11.58 22.66
N GLU A 75 -18.60 -12.43 22.74
CA GLU A 75 -17.21 -11.99 22.87
C GLU A 75 -16.66 -11.51 21.52
N TYR A 76 -17.12 -12.08 20.41
CA TYR A 76 -16.51 -11.82 19.10
C TYR A 76 -16.77 -10.39 18.64
N PHE A 77 -17.98 -9.88 18.75
CA PHE A 77 -18.32 -8.50 18.35
C PHE A 77 -17.86 -7.44 19.34
N SER A 78 -17.62 -7.79 20.60
CA SER A 78 -17.03 -6.88 21.59
C SER A 78 -15.54 -6.65 21.37
N ASN A 79 -14.87 -7.48 20.55
CA ASN A 79 -13.47 -7.27 20.19
C ASN A 79 -13.32 -6.15 19.15
N GLN A 80 -13.04 -4.96 19.63
CA GLN A 80 -12.94 -3.75 18.80
C GLN A 80 -11.81 -3.81 17.75
N LYS A 81 -10.80 -4.66 17.94
CA LYS A 81 -9.75 -4.93 16.96
C LYS A 81 -10.29 -5.54 15.66
N ILE A 82 -11.37 -6.31 15.69
CA ILE A 82 -12.01 -6.88 14.49
C ILE A 82 -12.56 -5.76 13.63
N TRP A 83 -13.22 -4.79 14.22
CA TRP A 83 -13.75 -3.61 13.53
C TRP A 83 -12.64 -2.76 12.94
N ALA A 84 -11.53 -2.56 13.67
CA ALA A 84 -10.37 -1.86 13.15
C ALA A 84 -9.75 -2.58 11.92
N LYS A 85 -9.62 -3.92 11.96
CA LYS A 85 -9.20 -4.70 10.78
C LYS A 85 -10.11 -4.49 9.60
N PHE A 86 -11.42 -4.54 9.82
CA PHE A 86 -12.42 -4.34 8.77
C PHE A 86 -12.26 -2.97 8.13
N SER A 87 -12.14 -1.91 8.94
CA SER A 87 -11.95 -0.53 8.47
C SER A 87 -10.67 -0.39 7.64
N VAL A 88 -9.55 -0.95 8.09
CA VAL A 88 -8.27 -0.90 7.35
C VAL A 88 -8.39 -1.62 6.01
N VAL A 89 -9.04 -2.80 5.96
CA VAL A 89 -9.21 -3.55 4.70
C VAL A 89 -10.18 -2.84 3.75
N VAL A 90 -11.21 -2.16 4.24
CA VAL A 90 -12.08 -1.32 3.42
C VAL A 90 -11.31 -0.15 2.82
N ILE A 91 -10.53 0.59 3.64
CA ILE A 91 -9.68 1.69 3.16
C ILE A 91 -8.68 1.18 2.11
N LEU A 92 -8.05 0.03 2.36
CA LEU A 92 -7.13 -0.61 1.41
C LEU A 92 -7.82 -0.95 0.08
N SER A 93 -9.03 -1.50 0.14
CA SER A 93 -9.83 -1.86 -1.05
C SER A 93 -10.21 -0.62 -1.87
N LEU A 94 -10.65 0.45 -1.22
CA LEU A 94 -10.97 1.73 -1.87
C LEU A 94 -9.71 2.35 -2.50
N ASN A 95 -8.58 2.30 -1.80
CA ASN A 95 -7.31 2.75 -2.36
C ASN A 95 -6.86 1.88 -3.55
N GLY A 96 -7.13 0.57 -3.54
CA GLY A 96 -6.90 -0.33 -4.67
C GLY A 96 -7.68 0.09 -5.92
N VAL A 97 -8.95 0.50 -5.75
CA VAL A 97 -9.78 1.06 -6.83
C VAL A 97 -9.15 2.35 -7.37
N LEU A 98 -8.73 3.27 -6.48
CA LEU A 98 -8.06 4.51 -6.88
C LEU A 98 -6.76 4.22 -7.65
N LEU A 99 -5.93 3.30 -7.17
CA LEU A 99 -4.70 2.88 -7.84
C LEU A 99 -4.99 2.32 -9.24
N HIS A 100 -6.00 1.49 -9.37
CA HIS A 100 -6.34 0.83 -10.64
C HIS A 100 -6.89 1.83 -11.68
N PHE A 101 -7.82 2.68 -11.30
CA PHE A 101 -8.51 3.57 -12.26
C PHE A 101 -7.82 4.92 -12.47
N TYR A 102 -7.04 5.39 -11.51
CA TYR A 102 -6.39 6.70 -11.59
C TYR A 102 -4.88 6.62 -11.77
N SER A 103 -4.17 5.90 -10.86
CA SER A 103 -2.72 5.90 -10.85
C SER A 103 -2.12 5.04 -11.95
N PHE A 104 -2.67 3.85 -12.18
CA PHE A 104 -2.17 2.90 -13.17
C PHE A 104 -2.15 3.47 -14.60
N PRO A 105 -3.23 4.10 -15.14
CA PRO A 105 -3.20 4.67 -16.48
C PRO A 105 -2.15 5.76 -16.66
N LYS A 106 -1.85 6.52 -15.60
CA LYS A 106 -0.84 7.59 -15.63
C LYS A 106 0.58 7.05 -15.60
N VAL A 107 0.81 6.00 -14.79
CA VAL A 107 2.12 5.33 -14.68
C VAL A 107 2.50 4.60 -15.98
N VAL A 108 1.51 4.01 -16.65
CA VAL A 108 1.69 3.29 -17.94
C VAL A 108 1.73 4.24 -19.14
N GLY A 109 1.50 5.54 -18.94
CA GLY A 109 1.51 6.55 -20.01
C GLY A 109 2.89 6.77 -20.64
N ASN A 110 2.93 7.70 -21.61
CA ASN A 110 4.14 8.03 -22.40
C ASN A 110 5.09 9.02 -21.69
N LYS A 111 4.99 9.17 -20.37
CA LYS A 111 5.83 10.08 -19.57
C LYS A 111 6.45 9.35 -18.40
N ALA A 112 7.68 9.72 -18.03
CA ALA A 112 8.28 9.27 -16.79
C ALA A 112 7.47 9.77 -15.58
N ILE A 113 7.48 9.03 -14.47
CA ILE A 113 6.71 9.40 -13.25
C ILE A 113 7.07 10.82 -12.78
N LEU A 114 8.35 11.20 -12.86
CA LEU A 114 8.83 12.53 -12.47
C LEU A 114 8.49 13.65 -13.46
N GLU A 115 8.05 13.33 -14.67
CA GLU A 115 7.59 14.29 -15.68
C GLU A 115 6.07 14.55 -15.60
N LEU A 116 5.34 13.78 -14.80
CA LEU A 116 3.92 14.00 -14.56
C LEU A 116 3.68 15.32 -13.82
N PRO A 117 2.48 15.92 -13.90
CA PRO A 117 2.10 17.05 -13.06
C PRO A 117 2.32 16.77 -11.57
N SER A 118 2.69 17.81 -10.81
CA SER A 118 3.00 17.66 -9.37
C SER A 118 1.86 17.03 -8.55
N VAL A 119 0.61 17.28 -8.94
CA VAL A 119 -0.58 16.70 -8.29
C VAL A 119 -0.62 15.20 -8.52
N ASP A 120 -0.38 14.75 -9.75
CA ASP A 120 -0.39 13.33 -10.11
C ASP A 120 0.71 12.56 -9.39
N GLN A 121 1.92 13.13 -9.34
CA GLN A 121 3.04 12.54 -8.61
C GLN A 121 2.71 12.37 -7.11
N LYS A 122 2.11 13.40 -6.49
CA LYS A 122 1.69 13.33 -5.08
C LYS A 122 0.62 12.27 -4.86
N LEU A 123 -0.39 12.22 -5.73
CA LEU A 123 -1.45 11.22 -5.62
C LEU A 123 -0.94 9.79 -5.79
N ILE A 124 -0.05 9.55 -6.76
CA ILE A 124 0.59 8.24 -6.96
C ILE A 124 1.43 7.88 -5.72
N GLY A 125 2.25 8.80 -5.21
CA GLY A 125 3.06 8.58 -4.03
C GLY A 125 2.24 8.34 -2.76
N CYS A 126 1.20 9.15 -2.53
CA CYS A 126 0.32 8.99 -1.36
C CYS A 126 -0.50 7.69 -1.43
N SER A 127 -1.04 7.33 -2.60
CA SER A 127 -1.81 6.08 -2.74
C SER A 127 -0.91 4.85 -2.61
N GLY A 128 0.33 4.89 -3.11
CA GLY A 128 1.33 3.84 -2.87
C GLY A 128 1.67 3.70 -1.39
N ALA A 129 1.97 4.82 -0.71
CA ALA A 129 2.26 4.83 0.73
C ALA A 129 1.07 4.32 1.56
N LEU A 130 -0.16 4.77 1.24
CA LEU A 130 -1.38 4.28 1.89
C LEU A 130 -1.55 2.77 1.69
N SER A 131 -1.30 2.26 0.49
CA SER A 131 -1.34 0.83 0.20
C SER A 131 -0.36 0.06 1.08
N THR A 132 0.92 0.44 1.05
CA THR A 132 2.00 -0.23 1.79
C THR A 132 1.73 -0.22 3.30
N VAL A 133 1.38 0.93 3.88
CA VAL A 133 1.06 1.06 5.30
C VAL A 133 -0.14 0.20 5.67
N SER A 134 -1.21 0.22 4.87
CA SER A 134 -2.43 -0.54 5.16
C SER A 134 -2.19 -2.05 5.12
N TRP A 135 -1.42 -2.55 4.14
CA TRP A 135 -1.06 -3.97 4.05
C TRP A 135 -0.25 -4.42 5.26
N LEU A 136 0.80 -3.66 5.62
CA LEU A 136 1.66 -3.99 6.76
C LEU A 136 0.89 -3.90 8.09
N PHE A 137 0.05 -2.88 8.24
CA PHE A 137 -0.74 -2.71 9.47
C PHE A 137 -1.83 -3.78 9.61
N ALA A 138 -2.53 -4.15 8.52
CA ALA A 138 -3.48 -5.25 8.52
C ALA A 138 -2.83 -6.58 8.92
N CYS A 139 -1.61 -6.84 8.42
CA CYS A 139 -0.81 -8.01 8.80
C CYS A 139 -0.42 -7.95 10.28
N TYR A 140 0.07 -6.81 10.76
CA TYR A 140 0.41 -6.59 12.17
C TYR A 140 -0.79 -6.86 13.08
N LEU A 141 -1.97 -6.31 12.76
CA LEU A 141 -3.20 -6.58 13.48
C LEU A 141 -3.58 -8.08 13.47
N GLY A 142 -3.13 -8.86 12.48
CA GLY A 142 -3.27 -10.31 12.46
C GLY A 142 -2.51 -10.98 13.58
N ILE A 143 -1.29 -10.52 13.86
CA ILE A 143 -0.33 -11.13 14.79
C ILE A 143 -0.48 -10.56 16.20
N ALA A 144 -0.85 -9.29 16.36
CA ALA A 144 -0.89 -8.57 17.64
C ALA A 144 -1.99 -9.09 18.59
N ARG A 145 -1.80 -10.29 19.14
CA ARG A 145 -2.76 -10.92 20.06
C ARG A 145 -2.98 -10.11 21.33
N ASN A 146 -1.95 -9.40 21.81
CA ASN A 146 -2.01 -8.57 23.02
C ASN A 146 -2.97 -7.38 22.88
N TRP A 147 -3.39 -7.04 21.65
CA TRP A 147 -4.36 -5.98 21.38
C TRP A 147 -5.82 -6.47 21.41
N ASN A 148 -6.04 -7.78 21.62
CA ASN A 148 -7.38 -8.31 21.78
C ASN A 148 -7.94 -7.81 23.12
N TYR A 149 -9.10 -7.17 23.10
CA TYR A 149 -9.82 -6.67 24.29
C TYR A 149 -9.05 -5.63 25.15
N SER A 150 -7.80 -5.29 24.81
CA SER A 150 -6.97 -4.34 25.58
C SER A 150 -6.97 -2.92 25.00
N LEU A 151 -7.19 -2.78 23.70
CA LEU A 151 -7.24 -1.49 23.02
C LEU A 151 -8.63 -1.27 22.41
N ASP A 152 -9.12 -0.04 22.55
CA ASP A 152 -10.33 0.40 21.92
C ASP A 152 -10.11 0.70 20.42
N TYR A 153 -11.19 0.70 19.66
CA TYR A 153 -11.18 0.96 18.22
C TYR A 153 -10.48 2.30 17.87
N ALA A 154 -10.80 3.36 18.64
CA ALA A 154 -10.27 4.69 18.37
C ALA A 154 -8.74 4.73 18.52
N SER A 155 -8.20 4.11 19.56
CA SER A 155 -6.74 4.01 19.76
C SER A 155 -6.05 3.26 18.64
N ILE A 156 -6.62 2.13 18.18
CA ILE A 156 -6.05 1.38 17.05
C ILE A 156 -6.08 2.21 15.77
N MET A 157 -7.19 2.89 15.50
CA MET A 157 -7.32 3.75 14.30
C MET A 157 -6.45 5.00 14.39
N LEU A 158 -6.18 5.53 15.58
CA LEU A 158 -5.26 6.65 15.78
C LEU A 158 -3.81 6.23 15.45
N VAL A 159 -3.38 5.06 15.90
CA VAL A 159 -2.07 4.49 15.53
C VAL A 159 -1.98 4.32 14.02
N TYR A 160 -3.01 3.75 13.39
CA TYR A 160 -3.09 3.60 11.94
C TYR A 160 -2.97 4.95 11.22
N ALA A 161 -3.74 5.96 11.63
CA ALA A 161 -3.70 7.29 11.07
C ALA A 161 -2.30 7.92 11.19
N GLY A 162 -1.65 7.78 12.35
CA GLY A 162 -0.27 8.23 12.56
C GLY A 162 0.73 7.57 11.61
N LEU A 163 0.60 6.27 11.37
CA LEU A 163 1.43 5.54 10.42
C LEU A 163 1.17 5.99 8.97
N VAL A 164 -0.09 6.24 8.59
CA VAL A 164 -0.46 6.77 7.26
C VAL A 164 0.13 8.15 7.04
N VAL A 165 0.00 9.05 8.02
CA VAL A 165 0.61 10.40 7.95
C VAL A 165 2.12 10.30 7.80
N THR A 166 2.77 9.46 8.58
CA THR A 166 4.22 9.20 8.45
C THR A 166 4.57 8.67 7.06
N GLY A 167 3.80 7.72 6.53
CA GLY A 167 3.96 7.19 5.18
C GLY A 167 3.85 8.29 4.11
N PHE A 168 2.90 9.21 4.25
CA PHE A 168 2.75 10.34 3.32
C PHE A 168 3.93 11.32 3.38
N ILE A 169 4.44 11.62 4.58
CA ILE A 169 5.63 12.45 4.75
C ILE A 169 6.84 11.79 4.07
N VAL A 170 7.05 10.49 4.32
CA VAL A 170 8.15 9.73 3.71
C VAL A 170 8.01 9.73 2.19
N ALA A 171 6.83 9.43 1.65
CA ALA A 171 6.58 9.43 0.20
C ALA A 171 6.85 10.81 -0.42
N HIS A 172 6.43 11.88 0.25
CA HIS A 172 6.69 13.25 -0.20
C HIS A 172 8.19 13.57 -0.23
N GLU A 173 8.94 13.24 0.84
CA GLU A 173 10.39 13.49 0.89
C GLU A 173 11.15 12.65 -0.13
N VAL A 174 10.78 11.39 -0.30
CA VAL A 174 11.36 10.50 -1.30
C VAL A 174 11.16 11.06 -2.72
N MET A 175 9.95 11.54 -3.05
CA MET A 175 9.68 12.19 -4.34
C MET A 175 10.44 13.51 -4.49
N ARG A 176 10.60 14.28 -3.41
CA ARG A 176 11.39 15.51 -3.40
C ARG A 176 12.86 15.23 -3.70
N MET A 177 13.46 14.26 -3.02
CA MET A 177 14.84 13.84 -3.24
C MET A 177 15.04 13.33 -4.68
N ALA A 178 14.11 12.52 -5.19
CA ALA A 178 14.18 12.01 -6.55
C ALA A 178 14.20 13.13 -7.62
N ARG A 179 13.53 14.26 -7.36
CA ARG A 179 13.59 15.43 -8.24
C ARG A 179 14.94 16.16 -8.19
N LEU A 180 15.59 16.19 -7.02
CA LEU A 180 16.89 16.83 -6.85
C LEU A 180 18.02 16.05 -7.55
N ASP A 181 17.83 14.75 -7.76
CA ASP A 181 18.78 13.89 -8.47
C ASP A 181 18.69 13.99 -10.01
N LEU A 182 17.83 14.84 -10.56
CA LEU A 182 17.74 15.06 -12.00
C LEU A 182 19.05 15.68 -12.52
N PRO A 183 19.72 15.08 -13.54
CA PRO A 183 21.01 15.55 -14.05
C PRO A 183 21.04 17.01 -14.52
N GLY A 184 19.88 17.54 -14.99
CA GLY A 184 19.77 18.91 -15.47
C GLY A 184 19.90 20.01 -14.41
N LEU A 185 19.68 19.70 -13.12
CA LEU A 185 19.80 20.67 -12.03
C LEU A 185 21.25 20.80 -11.51
N ARG A 186 22.11 19.83 -11.77
CA ARG A 186 23.54 19.89 -11.40
C ARG A 186 24.34 20.82 -12.31
N ILE A 187 23.95 20.98 -13.58
CA ILE A 187 24.69 21.80 -14.56
C ILE A 187 24.57 23.29 -14.24
N ASN A 188 23.43 23.73 -13.69
CA ASN A 188 23.21 25.17 -13.43
C ASN A 188 23.88 25.72 -12.15
N LYS A 189 24.39 24.84 -11.27
CA LYS A 189 25.16 25.27 -10.08
C LYS A 189 26.66 25.43 -10.32
N GLY A 190 27.17 24.97 -11.47
CA GLY A 190 28.59 25.01 -11.83
C GLY A 190 29.00 26.21 -12.70
N VAL A 191 28.03 26.90 -13.33
CA VAL A 191 28.35 27.99 -14.31
C VAL A 191 28.51 29.37 -13.66
N ASP A 192 28.04 29.55 -12.42
CA ASP A 192 28.11 30.87 -11.73
C ASP A 192 29.39 31.10 -10.88
N ARG A 193 30.43 30.27 -11.03
CA ARG A 193 31.65 30.46 -10.23
C ARG A 193 32.90 30.93 -10.99
N ASP A 194 32.83 31.09 -12.31
CA ASP A 194 34.00 31.45 -13.12
C ASP A 194 33.88 32.81 -13.84
N THR A 195 33.04 33.72 -13.34
CA THR A 195 33.02 35.12 -13.83
C THR A 195 33.07 36.09 -12.67
N VAL A 196 34.27 36.20 -12.04
CA VAL A 196 34.74 37.43 -11.35
C VAL A 196 36.22 37.50 -11.54
#